data_eb3cc93406b345bb501ddf72e00f58a0
#
_entry.id   eb3cc93406b345bb501ddf72e00f58a0
#
_cell.length_a   1.000
_cell.length_b   1.000
_cell.length_c   1.000
_cell.angle_alpha   90.00
_cell.angle_beta   90.00
_cell.angle_gamma   90.00
#
_symmetry.space_group_name_H-M   'P 1'
#
loop_
_entity.id
_entity.type
_entity.pdbx_description
1 polymer ?
#
loop_
_entity_poly.entity_id
_entity_poly.type
_entity_poly.pdbx_seq_one_letter_code
_entity_poly.pdbx_strand_id
1 'polypeptide(L)'
;MRAFFVLAVLLCGFGGRAEGACSAPDWRFVWDVETNAYMTTDGGRCSLVFRRAFRTSEVHSITIATAPRNGSAAASGHSVIYNPRSGFKGDDSFVFAINGKRNGSPVRATVKVSVTVR
;
A
#
# COMPACT_ATOMS: atom_id res chain seq x y z
N MET A 1 -39.82 22.07 10.81
CA MET A 1 -39.12 22.43 9.66
C MET A 1 -37.71 22.73 9.86
N ARG A 2 -37.37 23.50 10.79
CA ARG A 2 -36.04 23.90 10.95
C ARG A 2 -35.09 22.78 11.28
N ALA A 3 -35.57 21.76 11.89
CA ALA A 3 -34.74 20.68 12.31
C ALA A 3 -34.07 19.98 11.14
N PHE A 4 -34.62 20.11 9.99
CA PHE A 4 -34.08 19.43 8.84
C PHE A 4 -32.72 19.89 8.46
N PHE A 5 -32.47 21.12 8.66
CA PHE A 5 -31.21 21.68 8.28
C PHE A 5 -30.08 21.04 9.03
N VAL A 6 -30.35 20.76 10.26
CA VAL A 6 -29.36 20.20 11.13
C VAL A 6 -28.91 18.86 10.63
N LEU A 7 -29.84 18.08 10.17
CA LEU A 7 -29.51 16.78 9.65
C LEU A 7 -28.57 16.84 8.47
N ALA A 8 -28.85 17.75 7.59
CA ALA A 8 -28.04 17.87 6.42
C ALA A 8 -26.60 18.14 6.79
N VAL A 9 -26.40 18.94 7.76
CA VAL A 9 -25.07 19.28 8.19
C VAL A 9 -24.34 18.07 8.71
N LEU A 10 -25.00 17.28 9.48
CA LEU A 10 -24.37 16.10 10.03
C LEU A 10 -23.91 15.16 8.96
N LEU A 11 -24.72 14.95 7.98
CA LEU A 11 -24.35 14.06 6.92
C LEU A 11 -23.10 14.51 6.21
N CYS A 12 -23.01 15.74 5.95
CA CYS A 12 -21.84 16.26 5.31
C CYS A 12 -20.60 16.01 6.14
N GLY A 13 -20.73 16.12 7.42
CA GLY A 13 -19.61 15.93 8.29
C GLY A 13 -19.03 14.53 8.22
N PHE A 14 -19.87 13.55 8.04
CA PHE A 14 -19.35 12.20 7.97
C PHE A 14 -18.65 11.90 6.71
N GLY A 15 -19.23 12.28 5.61
CA GLY A 15 -18.72 11.85 4.34
C GLY A 15 -17.31 12.25 4.09
N GLY A 16 -16.90 13.28 4.72
CA GLY A 16 -15.61 13.85 4.34
C GLY A 16 -14.41 13.17 4.90
N ARG A 17 -14.54 12.33 5.90
CA ARG A 17 -13.35 11.88 6.52
C ARG A 17 -13.19 10.45 6.73
N ALA A 18 -14.16 9.72 6.40
CA ALA A 18 -14.16 8.33 6.74
C ALA A 18 -13.01 7.59 6.12
N GLU A 19 -12.66 7.96 4.93
CA GLU A 19 -11.62 7.25 4.28
C GLU A 19 -10.35 7.96 4.34
N GLY A 20 -9.55 7.90 5.17
CA GLY A 20 -8.30 8.57 5.22
C GLY A 20 -7.60 8.59 3.89
N ALA A 21 -6.77 9.55 3.71
CA ALA A 21 -6.00 9.69 2.49
C ALA A 21 -4.95 8.58 2.44
N CYS A 22 -4.76 8.03 1.27
CA CYS A 22 -3.74 7.04 1.02
C CYS A 22 -3.02 7.43 -0.26
N SER A 23 -1.74 7.61 -0.17
CA SER A 23 -0.94 8.02 -1.32
C SER A 23 0.27 7.12 -1.43
N ALA A 24 0.48 6.60 -2.61
CA ALA A 24 1.66 5.83 -2.93
C ALA A 24 2.14 6.31 -4.29
N PRO A 25 3.04 7.30 -4.30
CA PRO A 25 3.50 7.86 -5.58
C PRO A 25 4.10 6.80 -6.48
N ASP A 26 4.23 7.13 -7.73
CA ASP A 26 4.75 6.20 -8.72
C ASP A 26 6.00 5.52 -8.23
N TRP A 27 6.00 4.21 -8.31
CA TRP A 27 7.12 3.40 -7.91
C TRP A 27 7.34 2.34 -8.96
N ARG A 28 8.51 1.78 -8.96
CA ARG A 28 8.82 0.71 -9.89
C ARG A 28 9.81 -0.24 -9.25
N PHE A 29 9.91 -1.41 -9.78
CA PHE A 29 10.89 -2.37 -9.33
C PHE A 29 11.80 -2.75 -10.48
N VAL A 30 12.95 -3.28 -10.13
CA VAL A 30 13.93 -3.75 -11.10
C VAL A 30 14.33 -5.15 -10.66
N TRP A 31 14.37 -6.07 -11.60
CA TRP A 31 14.73 -7.43 -11.26
C TRP A 31 16.16 -7.49 -10.72
N ASP A 32 16.31 -8.31 -9.70
CA ASP A 32 17.60 -8.57 -9.05
C ASP A 32 18.20 -7.37 -8.34
N VAL A 33 17.39 -6.37 -8.03
CA VAL A 33 17.84 -5.15 -7.37
C VAL A 33 16.83 -4.78 -6.28
N GLU A 34 17.28 -4.19 -5.22
CA GLU A 34 16.39 -3.64 -4.21
C GLU A 34 16.03 -2.21 -4.59
N THR A 35 14.75 -1.89 -4.54
CA THR A 35 14.26 -0.55 -4.84
C THR A 35 13.43 -0.05 -3.66
N ASN A 36 13.11 1.22 -3.68
CA ASN A 36 12.35 1.85 -2.60
C ASN A 36 11.01 2.36 -3.10
N ALA A 37 10.01 2.27 -2.26
CA ALA A 37 8.71 2.85 -2.51
C ALA A 37 8.26 3.59 -1.27
N TYR A 38 7.36 4.52 -1.42
CA TYR A 38 6.91 5.37 -0.32
C TYR A 38 5.39 5.36 -0.26
N MET A 39 4.87 5.40 0.94
CA MET A 39 3.45 5.33 1.16
C MET A 39 3.08 6.25 2.31
N THR A 40 2.00 6.99 2.17
CA THR A 40 1.48 7.85 3.22
C THR A 40 0.02 7.53 3.43
N THR A 41 -0.40 7.38 4.67
CA THR A 41 -1.80 7.14 4.97
C THR A 41 -2.21 7.92 6.21
N ASP A 42 -3.48 8.27 6.29
CA ASP A 42 -4.04 8.96 7.44
C ASP A 42 -4.56 7.99 8.50
N GLY A 43 -4.09 6.77 8.48
CA GLY A 43 -4.50 5.78 9.47
C GLY A 43 -5.30 4.64 8.88
N GLY A 44 -5.70 4.75 7.64
CA GLY A 44 -6.44 3.69 6.98
C GLY A 44 -5.53 2.79 6.18
N ARG A 45 -6.12 1.76 5.63
CA ARG A 45 -5.44 0.79 4.80
C ARG A 45 -4.95 1.45 3.51
N CYS A 46 -3.78 1.08 3.08
CA CYS A 46 -3.19 1.66 1.88
C CYS A 46 -2.56 0.56 1.03
N SER A 47 -2.65 0.70 -0.28
CA SER A 47 -2.21 -0.35 -1.21
C SER A 47 -1.21 0.16 -2.22
N LEU A 48 -0.26 -0.70 -2.57
CA LEU A 48 0.58 -0.52 -3.74
C LEU A 48 0.05 -1.46 -4.81
N VAL A 49 -0.27 -0.92 -5.96
CA VAL A 49 -0.85 -1.70 -7.05
C VAL A 49 0.13 -1.79 -8.21
N PHE A 50 0.25 -2.98 -8.77
CA PHE A 50 1.21 -3.24 -9.83
C PHE A 50 0.50 -3.18 -11.17
N ARG A 51 0.37 -2.03 -11.76
CA ARG A 51 -0.37 -1.95 -12.99
C ARG A 51 0.42 -2.26 -14.23
N ARG A 52 1.64 -1.82 -14.27
CA ARG A 52 2.44 -1.95 -15.48
C ARG A 52 3.49 -3.01 -15.44
N ALA A 53 3.69 -3.59 -14.30
CA ALA A 53 4.77 -4.55 -14.10
C ALA A 53 4.61 -5.81 -14.92
N PHE A 54 3.43 -6.04 -15.45
CA PHE A 54 3.14 -7.31 -16.08
C PHE A 54 3.25 -7.33 -17.58
N ARG A 55 3.75 -6.28 -18.16
CA ARG A 55 3.76 -6.22 -19.61
C ARG A 55 4.87 -7.03 -20.25
N THR A 56 6.00 -7.10 -19.60
CA THR A 56 7.19 -7.72 -20.18
C THR A 56 7.74 -8.85 -19.37
N SER A 57 7.24 -9.07 -18.17
CA SER A 57 7.76 -10.10 -17.27
C SER A 57 6.60 -10.79 -16.60
N GLU A 58 6.76 -12.06 -16.31
CA GLU A 58 5.77 -12.79 -15.57
C GLU A 58 6.03 -12.66 -14.09
N VAL A 59 5.05 -12.19 -13.36
CA VAL A 59 5.10 -12.15 -11.91
C VAL A 59 4.32 -13.34 -11.39
N HIS A 60 4.97 -14.22 -10.63
CA HIS A 60 4.34 -15.43 -10.13
C HIS A 60 3.80 -15.27 -8.73
N SER A 61 4.53 -14.59 -7.87
CA SER A 61 4.09 -14.44 -6.49
C SER A 61 4.72 -13.21 -5.86
N ILE A 62 4.08 -12.74 -4.81
CA ILE A 62 4.58 -11.65 -4.01
C ILE A 62 4.58 -12.14 -2.58
N THR A 63 5.70 -11.95 -1.88
CA THR A 63 5.82 -12.38 -0.50
C THR A 63 6.28 -11.21 0.35
N ILE A 64 5.82 -11.17 1.59
CA ILE A 64 6.28 -10.17 2.53
C ILE A 64 7.55 -10.70 3.16
N ALA A 65 8.67 -10.08 2.86
CA ALA A 65 9.96 -10.53 3.36
C ALA A 65 10.22 -10.05 4.78
N THR A 66 9.81 -8.82 5.09
CA THR A 66 9.94 -8.26 6.42
C THR A 66 8.65 -7.57 6.78
N ALA A 67 8.01 -8.02 7.83
CA ALA A 67 6.75 -7.45 8.26
C ALA A 67 6.94 -6.07 8.88
N PRO A 68 5.94 -5.19 8.79
CA PRO A 68 6.04 -3.89 9.47
C PRO A 68 5.92 -4.07 10.98
N ARG A 69 6.47 -3.11 11.72
CA ARG A 69 6.43 -3.19 13.19
C ARG A 69 5.13 -2.68 13.76
N ASN A 70 4.50 -1.77 13.08
CA ASN A 70 3.35 -1.06 13.64
C ASN A 70 2.10 -1.27 12.82
N GLY A 71 2.00 -2.43 12.21
CA GLY A 71 0.85 -2.77 11.41
C GLY A 71 1.04 -4.12 10.78
N SER A 72 0.32 -4.36 9.69
CA SER A 72 0.45 -5.59 8.94
C SER A 72 0.55 -5.29 7.45
N ALA A 73 1.18 -6.17 6.73
CA ALA A 73 1.27 -6.08 5.28
C ALA A 73 0.92 -7.44 4.70
N ALA A 74 0.20 -7.44 3.60
CA ALA A 74 -0.21 -8.68 2.96
C ALA A 74 -0.25 -8.48 1.45
N ALA A 75 0.07 -9.54 0.72
CA ALA A 75 -0.06 -9.54 -0.72
C ALA A 75 -1.44 -10.07 -1.08
N SER A 76 -2.08 -9.43 -2.04
CA SER A 76 -3.39 -9.83 -2.50
C SER A 76 -3.43 -9.62 -4.01
N GLY A 77 -3.37 -10.70 -4.77
CA GLY A 77 -3.35 -10.60 -6.22
C GLY A 77 -2.15 -9.80 -6.68
N HIS A 78 -2.43 -8.70 -7.34
CA HIS A 78 -1.39 -7.82 -7.87
C HIS A 78 -1.22 -6.57 -7.02
N SER A 79 -1.39 -6.68 -5.73
CA SER A 79 -1.20 -5.54 -4.84
C SER A 79 -0.63 -5.98 -3.52
N VAL A 80 -0.05 -5.03 -2.81
CA VAL A 80 0.43 -5.22 -1.45
C VAL A 80 -0.32 -4.21 -0.60
N ILE A 81 -0.93 -4.68 0.46
CA ILE A 81 -1.79 -3.87 1.31
C ILE A 81 -1.14 -3.69 2.67
N TYR A 82 -1.03 -2.45 3.10
CA TYR A 82 -0.53 -2.11 4.43
C TYR A 82 -1.69 -1.63 5.29
N ASN A 83 -1.74 -2.14 6.51
CA ASN A 83 -2.75 -1.78 7.48
C ASN A 83 -2.06 -1.33 8.74
N PRO A 84 -2.10 -0.05 9.11
CA PRO A 84 -1.46 0.37 10.35
C PRO A 84 -2.22 -0.14 11.56
N ARG A 85 -1.49 -0.35 12.65
CA ARG A 85 -2.11 -0.69 13.92
C ARG A 85 -3.01 0.47 14.34
N SER A 86 -4.16 0.14 14.90
CA SER A 86 -5.12 1.14 15.33
C SER A 86 -4.46 2.17 16.26
N GLY A 87 -4.62 3.43 15.93
CA GLY A 87 -4.07 4.52 16.73
C GLY A 87 -2.62 4.86 16.48
N PHE A 88 -1.93 4.08 15.65
CA PHE A 88 -0.53 4.36 15.39
C PHE A 88 -0.36 5.56 14.49
N LYS A 89 0.60 6.40 14.83
CA LYS A 89 1.03 7.51 13.99
C LYS A 89 2.55 7.55 14.02
N GLY A 90 3.15 7.79 12.88
CA GLY A 90 4.60 7.85 12.79
C GLY A 90 5.09 7.07 11.59
N ASP A 91 6.33 6.66 11.64
CA ASP A 91 6.99 5.99 10.52
C ASP A 91 7.01 4.48 10.73
N ASP A 92 6.86 3.76 9.65
CA ASP A 92 6.95 2.33 9.64
C ASP A 92 7.64 1.92 8.34
N SER A 93 7.94 0.66 8.19
CA SER A 93 8.50 0.17 6.94
C SER A 93 8.29 -1.33 6.86
N PHE A 94 8.27 -1.83 5.63
CA PHE A 94 8.23 -3.26 5.40
C PHE A 94 8.92 -3.56 4.08
N VAL A 95 9.20 -4.82 3.84
CA VAL A 95 9.89 -5.24 2.61
C VAL A 95 9.09 -6.36 1.99
N PHE A 96 8.85 -6.28 0.70
CA PHE A 96 8.25 -7.39 0.00
C PHE A 96 9.12 -7.78 -1.19
N ALA A 97 8.95 -9.01 -1.64
CA ALA A 97 9.67 -9.54 -2.77
C ALA A 97 8.69 -9.97 -3.85
N ILE A 98 9.05 -9.70 -5.07
CA ILE A 98 8.30 -10.11 -6.24
C ILE A 98 9.08 -11.23 -6.89
N ASN A 99 8.45 -12.38 -7.07
CA ASN A 99 9.08 -13.52 -7.69
C ASN A 99 8.45 -13.75 -9.05
N GLY A 100 9.27 -13.92 -10.05
CA GLY A 100 8.77 -14.11 -11.40
C GLY A 100 9.78 -14.80 -12.29
N LYS A 101 9.53 -14.72 -13.59
CA LYS A 101 10.43 -15.26 -14.59
C LYS A 101 10.63 -14.24 -15.69
N ARG A 102 11.80 -14.27 -16.25
CA ARG A 102 12.11 -13.46 -17.41
C ARG A 102 12.87 -14.35 -18.37
N ASN A 103 12.31 -14.51 -19.57
CA ASN A 103 12.89 -15.40 -20.59
C ASN A 103 13.12 -16.80 -20.04
N GLY A 104 12.16 -17.28 -19.25
CA GLY A 104 12.25 -18.65 -18.71
C GLY A 104 13.09 -18.80 -17.46
N SER A 105 13.81 -17.78 -17.05
CA SER A 105 14.69 -17.85 -15.87
C SER A 105 14.06 -17.19 -14.68
N PRO A 106 14.17 -17.77 -13.49
CA PRO A 106 13.61 -17.15 -12.29
C PRO A 106 14.32 -15.84 -11.99
N VAL A 107 13.54 -14.83 -11.62
CA VAL A 107 14.04 -13.54 -11.22
C VAL A 107 13.30 -13.08 -9.96
N ARG A 108 13.91 -12.18 -9.22
CA ARG A 108 13.32 -11.67 -8.00
C ARG A 108 13.63 -10.19 -7.88
N ALA A 109 12.66 -9.45 -7.39
CA ALA A 109 12.85 -8.03 -7.08
C ALA A 109 12.46 -7.81 -5.63
N THR A 110 13.15 -6.92 -4.96
CA THR A 110 12.90 -6.61 -3.57
C THR A 110 12.52 -5.13 -3.48
N VAL A 111 11.49 -4.82 -2.75
CA VAL A 111 11.02 -3.45 -2.58
C VAL A 111 10.91 -3.13 -1.11
N LYS A 112 11.63 -2.10 -0.68
CA LYS A 112 11.50 -1.60 0.68
C LYS A 112 10.50 -0.45 0.66
N VAL A 113 9.45 -0.56 1.44
CA VAL A 113 8.41 0.45 1.50
C VAL A 113 8.57 1.24 2.78
N SER A 114 8.69 2.55 2.64
CA SER A 114 8.72 3.46 3.78
C SER A 114 7.33 4.04 3.93
N VAL A 115 6.77 3.93 5.11
CA VAL A 115 5.38 4.31 5.37
C VAL A 115 5.36 5.44 6.38
N THR A 116 4.54 6.43 6.10
CA THR A 116 4.25 7.51 7.06
C THR A 116 2.76 7.44 7.39
N VAL A 117 2.44 7.30 8.65
CA VAL A 117 1.06 7.28 9.13
C VAL A 117 0.82 8.58 9.90
N ARG A 118 -0.17 9.32 9.50
CA ARG A 118 -0.48 10.62 10.08
C ARG A 118 -1.67 10.62 11.00
#